data_5e5eddea7313a3ef7ac3dc23a05cf7e7
#
_entry.id   5e5eddea7313a3ef7ac3dc23a05cf7e7
#
_cell.length_a   1.000
_cell.length_b   1.000
_cell.length_c   1.000
_cell.angle_alpha   90.00
_cell.angle_beta   90.00
_cell.angle_gamma   90.00
#
_symmetry.space_group_name_H-M   'P 1'
#
loop_
_entity.id
_entity.type
_entity.pdbx_description
1 polymer ?
#
loop_
_entity_poly.entity_id
_entity_poly.type
_entity_poly.pdbx_seq_one_letter_code
_entity_poly.pdbx_strand_id
1 'polypeptide(L)'
;MHDPRAVRFQSALLLFLLLLLPAVGAVPAAADGGGSDRPVVSTDRGQVRGRTHGAYRTFEAIPYAAAPTGALRWRLPRPAPRWEGVREAGAPGAHCVQLPALGPGGPTGSEDCLFLNVTAPAGPAGRGGQRPVMVWFHGGGFMNGAGDLYRAGGLAVRGDVVVVTVNYRLGIFGLFGHPELGGAPGFALADQQAALRWVRANAARFGGDPRAVTVFGESAGALSVCAHLTSPASAGLFHRAVVQSGSCSTSLPPRSLLPTLGAYNPFVPERRTVADGLRAADGLGCGRPAGAALDCLRALDAHALATPELMQAFSLVPYGNGRLPQEPRRALEQGRFHRVPVVQGTTADEVRLFLGQTLAVNPVRDEAAYRARLELSFGPATARKVAARYPVSAYATPAVALAAVLSDASFTCPTLRDGRALARYVPTYGYRFSDADAPNFLGLPEPPDLPFGASHGFELPYLFTLVPLAGPQRELADRMTGYWTAFARTGLPRAPGAPEWPRFGGGSAPVLSLAPGAGGIRTVDAGAEHHCALWDTWWPSPAGAR
;
A
#
# COMPACT_ATOMS: atom_id res chain seq x y z
N MET A 1 -26.91 42.69 13.89
CA MET A 1 -25.44 42.70 13.82
C MET A 1 -24.96 41.37 14.41
N HIS A 2 -24.78 40.35 13.58
CA HIS A 2 -24.28 39.03 13.96
C HIS A 2 -22.93 38.84 13.27
N ASP A 3 -21.89 38.69 14.08
CA ASP A 3 -20.53 38.38 13.66
C ASP A 3 -20.45 36.88 13.32
N PRO A 4 -20.12 36.47 12.08
CA PRO A 4 -19.92 35.07 11.77
C PRO A 4 -18.47 34.74 12.06
N ARG A 5 -18.20 34.14 13.21
CA ARG A 5 -16.91 33.49 13.48
C ARG A 5 -16.74 32.29 12.56
N ALA A 6 -16.14 32.52 11.42
CA ALA A 6 -15.63 31.51 10.53
C ALA A 6 -14.66 30.62 11.30
N VAL A 7 -15.05 29.39 11.53
CA VAL A 7 -14.19 28.30 12.00
C VAL A 7 -13.18 28.05 10.87
N ARG A 8 -11.99 28.62 11.00
CA ARG A 8 -10.86 28.30 10.12
C ARG A 8 -10.42 26.87 10.42
N PHE A 9 -10.88 25.94 9.58
CA PHE A 9 -10.18 24.68 9.40
C PHE A 9 -8.75 25.02 9.01
N GLN A 10 -7.77 24.64 9.83
CA GLN A 10 -6.38 24.67 9.40
C GLN A 10 -6.22 23.57 8.34
N SER A 11 -6.56 23.94 7.12
CA SER A 11 -6.33 23.13 5.92
C SER A 11 -4.82 23.06 5.71
N ALA A 12 -4.21 21.95 6.11
CA ALA A 12 -2.91 21.56 5.60
C ALA A 12 -3.13 21.13 4.14
N LEU A 13 -3.23 22.13 3.25
CA LEU A 13 -3.34 21.94 1.82
C LEU A 13 -2.05 21.28 1.34
N LEU A 14 -2.10 19.98 1.01
CA LEU A 14 -1.17 19.42 0.05
C LEU A 14 -1.53 20.05 -1.30
N LEU A 15 -0.95 21.22 -1.57
CA LEU A 15 -1.02 21.85 -2.89
C LEU A 15 -0.23 20.95 -3.84
N PHE A 16 -0.93 20.06 -4.55
CA PHE A 16 -0.41 19.47 -5.77
C PHE A 16 -0.29 20.60 -6.80
N LEU A 17 0.93 21.07 -7.03
CA LEU A 17 1.19 22.07 -8.05
C LEU A 17 0.84 21.49 -9.42
N LEU A 18 -0.10 22.17 -10.09
CA LEU A 18 -0.42 22.05 -11.51
C LEU A 18 0.82 22.30 -12.36
N LEU A 19 1.33 21.26 -13.01
CA LEU A 19 2.16 21.38 -14.19
C LEU A 19 1.45 20.66 -15.35
N LEU A 20 1.16 21.43 -16.39
CA LEU A 20 0.60 21.00 -17.66
C LEU A 20 1.49 19.89 -18.26
N LEU A 21 0.99 18.68 -18.34
CA LEU A 21 1.59 17.61 -19.14
C LEU A 21 0.85 17.49 -20.47
N PRO A 22 1.56 17.31 -21.60
CA PRO A 22 0.92 16.98 -22.86
C PRO A 22 0.24 15.61 -22.75
N ALA A 23 -0.93 15.50 -23.34
CA ALA A 23 -1.66 14.24 -23.46
C ALA A 23 -0.75 13.16 -24.06
N VAL A 24 -0.44 12.14 -23.30
CA VAL A 24 0.17 10.91 -23.82
C VAL A 24 -0.87 10.27 -24.71
N GLY A 25 -0.63 10.29 -26.01
CA GLY A 25 -1.48 9.69 -27.01
C GLY A 25 -1.74 8.21 -26.66
N ALA A 26 -3.00 7.82 -26.66
CA ALA A 26 -3.41 6.44 -26.55
C ALA A 26 -2.67 5.61 -27.63
N VAL A 27 -1.81 4.71 -27.21
CA VAL A 27 -1.23 3.69 -28.09
C VAL A 27 -2.41 2.85 -28.58
N PRO A 28 -2.66 2.75 -29.91
CA PRO A 28 -3.74 1.92 -30.40
C PRO A 28 -3.49 0.47 -29.95
N ALA A 29 -4.50 -0.12 -29.33
CA ALA A 29 -4.50 -1.54 -29.03
C ALA A 29 -4.34 -2.28 -30.37
N ALA A 30 -3.25 -3.04 -30.51
CA ALA A 30 -3.09 -3.94 -31.65
C ALA A 30 -4.32 -4.87 -31.67
N ALA A 31 -5.01 -4.91 -32.79
CA ALA A 31 -6.13 -5.81 -33.00
C ALA A 31 -5.56 -7.24 -33.01
N ASP A 32 -5.79 -8.01 -31.94
CA ASP A 32 -5.50 -9.42 -31.87
C ASP A 32 -6.45 -10.17 -32.83
N GLY A 33 -5.99 -10.38 -34.06
CA GLY A 33 -6.62 -11.26 -35.04
C GLY A 33 -6.30 -12.73 -34.74
N GLY A 34 -7.00 -13.32 -33.78
CA GLY A 34 -6.98 -14.76 -33.51
C GLY A 34 -8.16 -15.08 -32.58
N GLY A 35 -8.93 -16.13 -32.89
CA GLY A 35 -10.08 -16.57 -32.09
C GLY A 35 -9.68 -16.72 -30.63
N SER A 36 -9.94 -15.69 -29.83
CA SER A 36 -9.53 -15.64 -28.42
C SER A 36 -10.36 -16.66 -27.66
N ASP A 37 -9.71 -17.71 -27.17
CA ASP A 37 -10.30 -18.61 -26.17
C ASP A 37 -10.77 -17.77 -24.99
N ARG A 38 -12.08 -17.79 -24.75
CA ARG A 38 -12.76 -17.03 -23.69
C ARG A 38 -13.18 -17.98 -22.58
N PRO A 39 -12.26 -18.31 -21.66
CA PRO A 39 -12.50 -19.33 -20.66
C PRO A 39 -13.64 -18.92 -19.72
N VAL A 40 -14.49 -19.91 -19.40
CA VAL A 40 -15.57 -19.76 -18.41
C VAL A 40 -15.21 -20.52 -17.15
N VAL A 41 -15.34 -19.86 -15.99
CA VAL A 41 -15.11 -20.45 -14.67
C VAL A 41 -16.36 -20.26 -13.81
N SER A 42 -16.80 -21.33 -13.14
CA SER A 42 -17.91 -21.26 -12.19
C SER A 42 -17.42 -20.85 -10.81
N THR A 43 -17.86 -19.71 -10.31
CA THR A 43 -17.62 -19.26 -8.92
C THR A 43 -18.74 -19.74 -7.99
N ASP A 44 -18.64 -19.47 -6.70
CA ASP A 44 -19.72 -19.75 -5.73
C ASP A 44 -20.95 -18.85 -5.93
N ARG A 45 -20.85 -17.80 -6.78
CA ARG A 45 -21.92 -16.84 -7.05
C ARG A 45 -22.53 -16.97 -8.43
N GLY A 46 -21.81 -17.48 -9.40
CA GLY A 46 -22.23 -17.64 -10.79
C GLY A 46 -21.02 -17.86 -11.70
N GLN A 47 -21.24 -17.96 -13.00
CA GLN A 47 -20.18 -18.15 -13.98
C GLN A 47 -19.58 -16.81 -14.42
N VAL A 48 -18.26 -16.80 -14.68
CA VAL A 48 -17.53 -15.66 -15.22
C VAL A 48 -16.77 -16.05 -16.48
N ARG A 49 -16.78 -15.19 -17.50
CA ARG A 49 -16.05 -15.38 -18.76
C ARG A 49 -14.89 -14.40 -18.83
N GLY A 50 -13.66 -14.92 -18.81
CA GLY A 50 -12.43 -14.15 -18.90
C GLY A 50 -11.91 -14.01 -20.32
N ARG A 51 -10.62 -13.69 -20.40
CA ARG A 51 -9.81 -13.62 -21.63
C ARG A 51 -8.54 -14.43 -21.51
N THR A 52 -8.07 -14.99 -22.62
CA THR A 52 -6.75 -15.61 -22.73
C THR A 52 -5.79 -14.64 -23.43
N HIS A 53 -4.60 -14.48 -22.88
CA HIS A 53 -3.51 -13.64 -23.36
C HIS A 53 -2.26 -14.50 -23.60
N GLY A 54 -2.33 -15.40 -24.57
CA GLY A 54 -1.25 -16.37 -24.82
C GLY A 54 -0.98 -17.26 -23.61
N ALA A 55 0.03 -16.93 -22.81
CA ALA A 55 0.48 -17.77 -21.70
C ALA A 55 -0.35 -17.63 -20.41
N TYR A 56 -1.25 -16.65 -20.30
CA TYR A 56 -2.08 -16.46 -19.10
C TYR A 56 -3.52 -16.11 -19.44
N ARG A 57 -4.39 -16.24 -18.45
CA ARG A 57 -5.81 -15.88 -18.49
C ARG A 57 -6.11 -14.81 -17.44
N THR A 58 -7.00 -13.87 -17.79
CA THR A 58 -7.52 -12.86 -16.85
C THR A 58 -9.02 -13.01 -16.68
N PHE A 59 -9.49 -12.75 -15.48
CA PHE A 59 -10.89 -12.61 -15.12
C PHE A 59 -10.98 -11.34 -14.27
N GLU A 60 -11.61 -10.31 -14.80
CA GLU A 60 -11.61 -8.97 -14.22
C GLU A 60 -13.03 -8.58 -13.78
N ALA A 61 -13.15 -7.59 -12.88
CA ALA A 61 -14.43 -7.12 -12.35
C ALA A 61 -15.31 -8.23 -11.74
N ILE A 62 -14.71 -9.20 -11.04
CA ILE A 62 -15.50 -10.22 -10.32
C ILE A 62 -15.98 -9.60 -9.00
N PRO A 63 -17.29 -9.49 -8.73
CA PRO A 63 -17.79 -8.95 -7.48
C PRO A 63 -17.54 -9.94 -6.34
N TYR A 64 -16.79 -9.52 -5.33
CA TYR A 64 -16.58 -10.33 -4.12
C TYR A 64 -17.52 -9.93 -2.97
N ALA A 65 -18.17 -8.77 -3.10
CA ALA A 65 -19.18 -8.26 -2.17
C ALA A 65 -20.27 -7.50 -2.94
N ALA A 66 -21.42 -7.28 -2.29
CA ALA A 66 -22.47 -6.41 -2.80
C ALA A 66 -21.98 -4.95 -2.86
N ALA A 67 -22.44 -4.20 -3.86
CA ALA A 67 -22.15 -2.79 -4.00
C ALA A 67 -22.51 -2.01 -2.72
N PRO A 68 -21.56 -1.29 -2.10
CA PRO A 68 -21.80 -0.56 -0.85
C PRO A 68 -22.43 0.83 -1.10
N THR A 69 -23.50 0.87 -1.88
CA THR A 69 -24.23 2.09 -2.30
C THR A 69 -25.43 2.38 -1.41
N GLY A 70 -25.88 3.63 -1.35
CA GLY A 70 -27.08 4.05 -0.65
C GLY A 70 -27.10 3.60 0.81
N ALA A 71 -28.10 2.80 1.22
CA ALA A 71 -28.22 2.28 2.57
C ALA A 71 -27.07 1.34 3.00
N LEU A 72 -26.28 0.83 2.04
CA LEU A 72 -25.10 0.01 2.30
C LEU A 72 -23.81 0.84 2.40
N ARG A 73 -23.81 2.13 2.07
CA ARG A 73 -22.71 3.05 2.36
C ARG A 73 -22.41 3.00 3.86
N TRP A 74 -21.13 2.83 4.22
CA TRP A 74 -20.69 2.64 5.60
C TRP A 74 -21.36 1.46 6.33
N ARG A 75 -21.58 0.37 5.59
CA ARG A 75 -21.87 -0.95 6.17
C ARG A 75 -20.73 -1.90 5.89
N LEU A 76 -20.60 -2.91 6.74
CA LEU A 76 -19.67 -4.02 6.47
C LEU A 76 -20.06 -4.72 5.16
N PRO A 77 -19.08 -5.23 4.38
CA PRO A 77 -19.35 -5.86 3.10
C PRO A 77 -20.29 -7.06 3.28
N ARG A 78 -21.31 -7.11 2.46
CA ARG A 78 -22.26 -8.23 2.35
C ARG A 78 -21.84 -9.14 1.19
N PRO A 79 -22.17 -10.43 1.22
CA PRO A 79 -21.93 -11.31 0.08
C PRO A 79 -22.52 -10.75 -1.21
N ALA A 80 -21.77 -10.86 -2.32
CA ALA A 80 -22.28 -10.47 -3.62
C ALA A 80 -23.57 -11.26 -3.95
N PRO A 81 -24.56 -10.66 -4.60
CA PRO A 81 -25.71 -11.40 -5.12
C PRO A 81 -25.26 -12.53 -6.04
N ARG A 82 -26.02 -13.62 -6.07
CA ARG A 82 -25.86 -14.64 -7.12
C ARG A 82 -26.36 -14.10 -8.45
N TRP A 83 -25.78 -14.54 -9.54
CA TRP A 83 -26.23 -14.22 -10.89
C TRP A 83 -26.46 -15.47 -11.71
N GLU A 84 -27.41 -15.38 -12.62
CA GLU A 84 -27.68 -16.41 -13.61
C GLU A 84 -26.89 -16.14 -14.89
N GLY A 85 -26.66 -17.17 -15.69
CA GLY A 85 -25.88 -17.09 -16.91
C GLY A 85 -24.39 -16.83 -16.68
N VAL A 86 -23.73 -16.30 -17.69
CA VAL A 86 -22.28 -16.05 -17.70
C VAL A 86 -22.04 -14.55 -17.68
N ARG A 87 -21.44 -14.05 -16.59
CA ARG A 87 -21.02 -12.66 -16.45
C ARG A 87 -19.73 -12.43 -17.23
N GLU A 88 -19.68 -11.38 -18.04
CA GLU A 88 -18.47 -10.97 -18.73
C GLU A 88 -17.46 -10.41 -17.71
N ALA A 89 -16.25 -10.97 -17.74
CA ALA A 89 -15.14 -10.65 -16.86
C ALA A 89 -13.85 -10.42 -17.67
N GLY A 90 -13.98 -9.80 -18.81
CA GLY A 90 -12.88 -9.53 -19.75
C GLY A 90 -12.39 -8.09 -19.74
N ALA A 91 -12.90 -7.24 -18.85
CA ALA A 91 -12.48 -5.85 -18.71
C ALA A 91 -12.54 -5.42 -17.22
N PRO A 92 -11.72 -4.44 -16.81
CA PRO A 92 -11.74 -3.91 -15.44
C PRO A 92 -13.12 -3.38 -15.03
N GLY A 93 -13.42 -3.49 -13.74
CA GLY A 93 -14.57 -2.85 -13.12
C GLY A 93 -14.28 -1.40 -12.75
N ALA A 94 -15.30 -0.72 -12.24
CA ALA A 94 -15.11 0.63 -11.72
C ALA A 94 -14.10 0.64 -10.55
N HIS A 95 -13.23 1.65 -10.54
CA HIS A 95 -12.43 1.98 -9.37
C HIS A 95 -13.34 2.48 -8.24
N CYS A 96 -12.92 2.32 -6.99
CA CYS A 96 -13.62 2.96 -5.88
C CYS A 96 -13.52 4.48 -5.98
N VAL A 97 -14.50 5.19 -5.43
CA VAL A 97 -14.51 6.66 -5.43
C VAL A 97 -13.20 7.17 -4.84
N GLN A 98 -12.52 8.02 -5.59
CA GLN A 98 -11.18 8.50 -5.28
C GLN A 98 -10.87 9.81 -5.98
N LEU A 99 -9.82 10.48 -5.51
CA LEU A 99 -9.20 11.59 -6.21
C LEU A 99 -8.14 11.07 -7.20
N PRO A 100 -7.83 11.82 -8.26
CA PRO A 100 -6.70 11.48 -9.11
C PRO A 100 -5.43 11.29 -8.28
N ALA A 101 -4.65 10.26 -8.60
CA ALA A 101 -3.38 10.03 -7.93
C ALA A 101 -2.37 11.14 -8.21
N LEU A 102 -2.44 11.74 -9.38
CA LEU A 102 -1.54 12.78 -9.88
C LEU A 102 -2.34 13.80 -10.72
N GLY A 103 -1.94 15.07 -10.62
CA GLY A 103 -2.48 16.16 -11.44
C GLY A 103 -3.85 16.69 -11.04
N PRO A 104 -4.35 17.68 -11.78
CA PRO A 104 -5.66 18.28 -11.55
C PRO A 104 -6.77 17.34 -12.02
N GLY A 105 -7.87 17.31 -11.29
CA GLY A 105 -9.08 16.57 -11.67
C GLY A 105 -10.04 16.48 -10.50
N GLY A 106 -11.32 16.33 -10.82
CA GLY A 106 -12.34 16.03 -9.83
C GLY A 106 -12.34 14.56 -9.41
N PRO A 107 -13.15 14.20 -8.42
CA PRO A 107 -13.34 12.82 -8.01
C PRO A 107 -13.79 11.93 -9.16
N THR A 108 -13.31 10.69 -9.16
CA THR A 108 -13.66 9.66 -10.15
C THR A 108 -14.06 8.37 -9.44
N GLY A 109 -14.48 7.37 -10.21
CA GLY A 109 -14.83 6.06 -9.69
C GLY A 109 -16.30 5.95 -9.26
N SER A 110 -16.62 4.87 -8.58
CA SER A 110 -17.97 4.51 -8.16
C SER A 110 -17.95 3.86 -6.77
N GLU A 111 -19.07 3.95 -6.04
CA GLU A 111 -19.23 3.13 -4.84
C GLU A 111 -19.46 1.64 -5.19
N ASP A 112 -20.02 1.32 -6.37
CA ASP A 112 -20.04 -0.07 -6.88
C ASP A 112 -18.66 -0.43 -7.44
N CYS A 113 -17.75 -0.79 -6.54
CA CYS A 113 -16.33 -0.99 -6.84
C CYS A 113 -15.71 -2.21 -6.18
N LEU A 114 -16.46 -2.98 -5.38
CA LEU A 114 -15.93 -4.12 -4.63
C LEU A 114 -15.69 -5.32 -5.55
N PHE A 115 -14.80 -5.11 -6.50
CA PHE A 115 -14.35 -6.08 -7.48
C PHE A 115 -12.92 -6.57 -7.18
N LEU A 116 -12.62 -7.77 -7.65
CA LEU A 116 -11.28 -8.29 -7.73
C LEU A 116 -11.00 -8.83 -9.14
N ASN A 117 -9.72 -8.96 -9.47
CA ASN A 117 -9.26 -9.52 -10.72
C ASN A 117 -8.41 -10.74 -10.43
N VAL A 118 -8.52 -11.78 -11.27
CA VAL A 118 -7.73 -13.01 -11.18
C VAL A 118 -6.90 -13.14 -12.43
N THR A 119 -5.58 -13.27 -12.26
CA THR A 119 -4.63 -13.61 -13.33
C THR A 119 -4.02 -14.97 -13.03
N ALA A 120 -4.15 -15.92 -13.98
CA ALA A 120 -3.64 -17.27 -13.81
C ALA A 120 -2.93 -17.74 -15.09
N PRO A 121 -1.86 -18.58 -15.00
CA PRO A 121 -1.27 -19.21 -16.18
C PRO A 121 -2.30 -20.02 -16.97
N ALA A 122 -2.22 -19.96 -18.31
CA ALA A 122 -3.18 -20.65 -19.21
C ALA A 122 -2.99 -22.17 -19.22
N GLY A 123 -1.74 -22.66 -19.08
CA GLY A 123 -1.41 -24.08 -19.08
C GLY A 123 -1.78 -24.80 -17.78
N PRO A 124 -1.58 -26.14 -17.73
CA PRO A 124 -1.77 -26.92 -16.53
C PRO A 124 -0.82 -26.44 -15.41
N ALA A 125 -1.21 -26.68 -14.16
CA ALA A 125 -0.30 -26.43 -13.03
C ALA A 125 0.92 -27.36 -13.14
N GLY A 126 2.09 -26.81 -12.73
CA GLY A 126 3.32 -27.59 -12.66
C GLY A 126 3.25 -28.76 -11.67
N ARG A 127 4.40 -29.39 -11.39
CA ARG A 127 4.48 -30.49 -10.43
C ARG A 127 3.92 -30.07 -9.06
N GLY A 128 2.79 -30.69 -8.65
CA GLY A 128 2.14 -30.39 -7.36
C GLY A 128 0.66 -30.05 -7.45
N GLY A 129 0.06 -29.94 -8.64
CA GLY A 129 -1.38 -29.85 -8.90
C GLY A 129 -1.94 -28.45 -8.82
N GLN A 130 -1.99 -27.77 -7.68
CA GLN A 130 -2.53 -26.42 -7.54
C GLN A 130 -1.41 -25.37 -7.31
N ARG A 131 -1.62 -24.16 -7.82
CA ARG A 131 -0.67 -23.05 -7.73
C ARG A 131 -0.83 -22.27 -6.42
N PRO A 132 0.25 -21.77 -5.82
CA PRO A 132 0.09 -20.79 -4.73
C PRO A 132 -0.68 -19.56 -5.24
N VAL A 133 -1.43 -18.94 -4.33
CA VAL A 133 -2.22 -17.75 -4.62
C VAL A 133 -1.55 -16.54 -3.97
N MET A 134 -1.36 -15.47 -4.72
CA MET A 134 -0.85 -14.21 -4.23
C MET A 134 -1.94 -13.14 -4.32
N VAL A 135 -2.34 -12.56 -3.19
CA VAL A 135 -3.41 -11.56 -3.11
C VAL A 135 -2.79 -10.19 -2.88
N TRP A 136 -2.94 -9.30 -3.86
CA TRP A 136 -2.40 -7.96 -3.87
C TRP A 136 -3.37 -6.94 -3.29
N PHE A 137 -2.89 -6.17 -2.32
CA PHE A 137 -3.52 -4.94 -1.84
C PHE A 137 -2.71 -3.75 -2.34
N HIS A 138 -3.34 -2.89 -3.14
CA HIS A 138 -2.67 -1.75 -3.76
C HIS A 138 -2.33 -0.64 -2.76
N GLY A 139 -1.37 0.20 -3.11
CA GLY A 139 -0.99 1.42 -2.40
C GLY A 139 -1.93 2.59 -2.67
N GLY A 140 -1.40 3.82 -2.52
CA GLY A 140 -2.14 5.06 -2.78
C GLY A 140 -2.70 5.74 -1.53
N GLY A 141 -2.07 5.54 -0.37
CA GLY A 141 -2.38 6.27 0.88
C GLY A 141 -3.79 6.05 1.41
N PHE A 142 -4.48 4.99 1.03
CA PHE A 142 -5.92 4.76 1.23
C PHE A 142 -6.83 5.83 0.61
N MET A 143 -6.32 6.66 -0.29
CA MET A 143 -7.06 7.75 -0.94
C MET A 143 -7.31 7.49 -2.43
N ASN A 144 -6.47 6.68 -3.06
CA ASN A 144 -6.55 6.32 -4.47
C ASN A 144 -5.95 4.94 -4.73
N GLY A 145 -6.06 4.46 -5.99
CA GLY A 145 -5.56 3.18 -6.42
C GLY A 145 -6.66 2.20 -6.82
N ALA A 146 -6.29 1.16 -7.54
CA ALA A 146 -7.18 0.08 -7.97
C ALA A 146 -6.38 -1.17 -8.34
N GLY A 147 -7.02 -2.34 -8.31
CA GLY A 147 -6.36 -3.61 -8.56
C GLY A 147 -5.94 -3.83 -10.01
N ASP A 148 -6.68 -3.30 -10.98
CA ASP A 148 -6.41 -3.43 -12.42
C ASP A 148 -5.20 -2.63 -12.91
N LEU A 149 -4.72 -1.67 -12.11
CA LEU A 149 -3.49 -0.92 -12.42
C LEU A 149 -2.23 -1.82 -12.38
N TYR A 150 -2.32 -3.02 -11.80
CA TYR A 150 -1.21 -3.94 -11.59
C TYR A 150 -1.29 -5.14 -12.52
N ARG A 151 -0.66 -5.05 -13.70
CA ARG A 151 -0.65 -6.11 -14.72
C ARG A 151 0.19 -7.29 -14.27
N ALA A 152 -0.45 -8.33 -13.74
CA ALA A 152 0.19 -9.47 -13.09
C ALA A 152 0.54 -10.64 -14.03
N GLY A 153 0.33 -10.53 -15.34
CA GLY A 153 0.59 -11.62 -16.31
C GLY A 153 2.01 -12.17 -16.23
N GLY A 154 3.00 -11.27 -16.19
CA GLY A 154 4.41 -11.63 -16.06
C GLY A 154 4.71 -12.39 -14.76
N LEU A 155 4.22 -11.89 -13.62
CA LEU A 155 4.37 -12.52 -12.30
C LEU A 155 3.69 -13.90 -12.28
N ALA A 156 2.47 -14.00 -12.80
CA ALA A 156 1.71 -15.26 -12.83
C ALA A 156 2.42 -16.33 -13.65
N VAL A 157 2.87 -16.01 -14.86
CA VAL A 157 3.49 -16.98 -15.78
C VAL A 157 4.87 -17.42 -15.29
N ARG A 158 5.76 -16.45 -14.99
CA ARG A 158 7.14 -16.76 -14.57
C ARG A 158 7.20 -17.47 -13.22
N GLY A 159 6.29 -17.09 -12.33
CA GLY A 159 6.21 -17.66 -10.99
C GLY A 159 5.36 -18.92 -10.87
N ASP A 160 4.60 -19.29 -11.90
CA ASP A 160 3.56 -20.33 -11.86
C ASP A 160 2.66 -20.17 -10.63
N VAL A 161 2.04 -18.98 -10.50
CA VAL A 161 1.16 -18.58 -9.39
C VAL A 161 -0.16 -18.02 -9.93
N VAL A 162 -1.21 -18.08 -9.11
CA VAL A 162 -2.43 -17.30 -9.33
C VAL A 162 -2.29 -15.97 -8.59
N VAL A 163 -2.49 -14.86 -9.29
CA VAL A 163 -2.47 -13.53 -8.69
C VAL A 163 -3.88 -12.97 -8.64
N VAL A 164 -4.28 -12.47 -7.48
CA VAL A 164 -5.56 -11.79 -7.27
C VAL A 164 -5.28 -10.35 -6.87
N THR A 165 -5.79 -9.37 -7.61
CA THR A 165 -5.70 -7.95 -7.25
C THR A 165 -7.06 -7.44 -6.81
N VAL A 166 -7.11 -6.62 -5.77
CA VAL A 166 -8.35 -6.32 -5.04
C VAL A 166 -8.59 -4.82 -4.97
N ASN A 167 -9.78 -4.38 -5.39
CA ASN A 167 -10.30 -3.05 -5.03
C ASN A 167 -10.87 -3.08 -3.62
N TYR A 168 -10.73 -2.01 -2.87
CA TYR A 168 -11.34 -1.82 -1.55
C TYR A 168 -11.69 -0.36 -1.35
N ARG A 169 -12.70 -0.07 -0.52
CA ARG A 169 -13.15 1.31 -0.28
C ARG A 169 -12.04 2.18 0.29
N LEU A 170 -11.99 3.43 -0.15
CA LEU A 170 -10.93 4.39 0.11
C LEU A 170 -11.47 5.60 0.89
N GLY A 171 -10.57 6.32 1.55
CA GLY A 171 -10.87 7.58 2.22
C GLY A 171 -12.09 7.49 3.14
N ILE A 172 -12.94 8.49 3.06
CA ILE A 172 -14.18 8.57 3.84
C ILE A 172 -15.10 7.36 3.62
N PHE A 173 -15.06 6.71 2.47
CA PHE A 173 -15.89 5.52 2.20
C PHE A 173 -15.38 4.28 2.90
N GLY A 174 -14.06 4.17 3.10
CA GLY A 174 -13.38 3.01 3.66
C GLY A 174 -13.03 3.10 5.14
N LEU A 175 -12.80 4.31 5.65
CA LEU A 175 -12.21 4.52 6.98
C LEU A 175 -12.99 5.52 7.85
N PHE A 176 -14.22 5.85 7.47
CA PHE A 176 -15.11 6.71 8.24
C PHE A 176 -15.50 6.09 9.59
N GLY A 177 -15.60 6.93 10.62
CA GLY A 177 -16.08 6.56 11.94
C GLY A 177 -17.14 7.55 12.45
N HIS A 178 -18.17 7.05 13.13
CA HIS A 178 -19.22 7.87 13.71
C HIS A 178 -19.92 7.10 14.85
N PRO A 179 -20.42 7.76 15.91
CA PRO A 179 -21.11 7.07 16.99
C PRO A 179 -22.31 6.22 16.51
N GLU A 180 -23.07 6.69 15.53
CA GLU A 180 -24.20 5.94 14.94
C GLU A 180 -23.78 4.67 14.17
N LEU A 181 -22.48 4.50 13.88
CA LEU A 181 -21.91 3.26 13.34
C LEU A 181 -21.44 2.30 14.44
N GLY A 182 -21.54 2.70 15.69
CA GLY A 182 -20.94 1.98 16.83
C GLY A 182 -19.42 2.18 16.89
N GLY A 183 -18.88 3.25 16.28
CA GLY A 183 -17.45 3.56 16.25
C GLY A 183 -16.88 3.75 14.85
N ALA A 184 -15.67 3.23 14.63
CA ALA A 184 -14.98 3.23 13.34
C ALA A 184 -14.66 1.79 12.90
N PRO A 185 -15.58 1.08 12.22
CA PRO A 185 -15.47 -0.36 11.94
C PRO A 185 -14.34 -0.76 10.98
N GLY A 186 -13.70 0.20 10.27
CA GLY A 186 -12.63 -0.08 9.31
C GLY A 186 -13.13 -0.83 8.08
N PHE A 187 -13.99 -0.19 7.30
CA PHE A 187 -14.65 -0.83 6.14
C PHE A 187 -13.65 -1.29 5.09
N ALA A 188 -12.58 -0.52 4.82
CA ALA A 188 -11.53 -0.91 3.89
C ALA A 188 -10.89 -2.26 4.27
N LEU A 189 -10.53 -2.44 5.53
CA LEU A 189 -9.99 -3.71 6.03
C LEU A 189 -11.04 -4.84 5.98
N ALA A 190 -12.32 -4.51 6.22
CA ALA A 190 -13.41 -5.46 6.09
C ALA A 190 -13.62 -5.94 4.65
N ASP A 191 -13.47 -5.04 3.67
CA ASP A 191 -13.56 -5.35 2.24
C ASP A 191 -12.43 -6.31 1.84
N GLN A 192 -11.19 -6.01 2.24
CA GLN A 192 -10.03 -6.87 2.02
C GLN A 192 -10.23 -8.26 2.64
N GLN A 193 -10.79 -8.34 3.85
CA GLN A 193 -11.14 -9.62 4.48
C GLN A 193 -12.25 -10.37 3.73
N ALA A 194 -13.20 -9.65 3.13
CA ALA A 194 -14.23 -10.27 2.29
C ALA A 194 -13.62 -10.83 1.00
N ALA A 195 -12.68 -10.10 0.37
CA ALA A 195 -11.93 -10.60 -0.77
C ALA A 195 -11.10 -11.84 -0.43
N LEU A 196 -10.43 -11.87 0.72
CA LEU A 196 -9.69 -13.06 1.18
C LEU A 196 -10.62 -14.26 1.42
N ARG A 197 -11.81 -14.05 1.96
CA ARG A 197 -12.82 -15.12 2.09
C ARG A 197 -13.28 -15.60 0.72
N TRP A 198 -13.47 -14.69 -0.25
CA TRP A 198 -13.77 -15.06 -1.63
C TRP A 198 -12.64 -15.90 -2.25
N VAL A 199 -11.38 -15.51 -2.07
CA VAL A 199 -10.21 -16.29 -2.52
C VAL A 199 -10.23 -17.69 -1.92
N ARG A 200 -10.45 -17.83 -0.63
CA ARG A 200 -10.56 -19.14 0.04
C ARG A 200 -11.64 -20.03 -0.57
N ALA A 201 -12.77 -19.45 -0.97
CA ALA A 201 -13.90 -20.19 -1.54
C ALA A 201 -13.70 -20.56 -3.03
N ASN A 202 -12.96 -19.71 -3.78
CA ASN A 202 -12.97 -19.78 -5.24
C ASN A 202 -11.61 -20.07 -5.89
N ALA A 203 -10.48 -19.90 -5.20
CA ALA A 203 -9.14 -20.00 -5.78
C ALA A 203 -8.89 -21.31 -6.54
N ALA A 204 -9.39 -22.43 -6.02
CA ALA A 204 -9.25 -23.75 -6.66
C ALA A 204 -9.86 -23.82 -8.07
N ARG A 205 -10.92 -23.03 -8.32
CA ARG A 205 -11.61 -22.97 -9.62
C ARG A 205 -10.77 -22.28 -10.70
N PHE A 206 -9.82 -21.46 -10.26
CA PHE A 206 -8.84 -20.78 -11.12
C PHE A 206 -7.46 -21.47 -11.12
N GLY A 207 -7.38 -22.69 -10.53
CA GLY A 207 -6.14 -23.47 -10.45
C GLY A 207 -5.23 -23.11 -9.27
N GLY A 208 -5.72 -22.28 -8.31
CA GLY A 208 -5.00 -21.88 -7.11
C GLY A 208 -5.25 -22.82 -5.91
N ASP A 209 -4.27 -22.94 -5.00
CA ASP A 209 -4.42 -23.64 -3.72
C ASP A 209 -4.91 -22.68 -2.62
N PRO A 210 -6.14 -22.81 -2.11
CA PRO A 210 -6.65 -21.97 -1.05
C PRO A 210 -5.91 -22.16 0.29
N ARG A 211 -5.05 -23.17 0.42
CA ARG A 211 -4.19 -23.42 1.57
C ARG A 211 -2.77 -22.85 1.41
N ALA A 212 -2.48 -22.23 0.28
CA ALA A 212 -1.20 -21.60 -0.02
C ALA A 212 -1.40 -20.14 -0.47
N VAL A 213 -2.10 -19.34 0.35
CA VAL A 213 -2.41 -17.95 0.09
C VAL A 213 -1.34 -17.05 0.73
N THR A 214 -0.74 -16.19 -0.08
CA THR A 214 0.18 -15.13 0.36
C THR A 214 -0.48 -13.77 0.14
N VAL A 215 -0.61 -12.97 1.18
CA VAL A 215 -1.02 -11.56 1.05
C VAL A 215 0.22 -10.71 0.83
N PHE A 216 0.15 -9.77 -0.12
CA PHE A 216 1.24 -8.83 -0.37
C PHE A 216 0.69 -7.47 -0.77
N GLY A 217 1.45 -6.43 -0.48
CA GLY A 217 1.04 -5.06 -0.78
C GLY A 217 2.18 -4.09 -0.56
N GLU A 218 2.09 -2.96 -1.21
CA GLU A 218 3.05 -1.86 -1.13
C GLU A 218 2.38 -0.62 -0.53
N SER A 219 3.15 0.21 0.23
CA SER A 219 2.64 1.47 0.79
C SER A 219 1.40 1.24 1.68
N ALA A 220 0.26 1.87 1.38
CA ALA A 220 -1.01 1.61 2.07
C ALA A 220 -1.44 0.13 2.01
N GLY A 221 -1.09 -0.58 0.92
CA GLY A 221 -1.28 -2.03 0.81
C GLY A 221 -0.41 -2.81 1.79
N ALA A 222 0.82 -2.38 2.05
CA ALA A 222 1.68 -2.97 3.07
C ALA A 222 1.15 -2.70 4.48
N LEU A 223 0.63 -1.49 4.74
CA LEU A 223 -0.08 -1.16 5.98
C LEU A 223 -1.32 -2.04 6.17
N SER A 224 -2.03 -2.35 5.07
CA SER A 224 -3.14 -3.32 5.08
C SER A 224 -2.66 -4.72 5.46
N VAL A 225 -1.56 -5.20 4.87
CA VAL A 225 -0.96 -6.50 5.23
C VAL A 225 -0.57 -6.52 6.71
N CYS A 226 0.02 -5.44 7.23
CA CYS A 226 0.32 -5.30 8.65
C CYS A 226 -0.95 -5.36 9.52
N ALA A 227 -2.02 -4.66 9.14
CA ALA A 227 -3.30 -4.75 9.82
C ALA A 227 -3.88 -6.17 9.78
N HIS A 228 -3.77 -6.88 8.65
CA HIS A 228 -4.20 -8.29 8.55
C HIS A 228 -3.39 -9.21 9.44
N LEU A 229 -2.07 -9.02 9.56
CA LEU A 229 -1.23 -9.81 10.46
C LEU A 229 -1.71 -9.73 11.91
N THR A 230 -2.28 -8.60 12.33
CA THR A 230 -2.68 -8.33 13.71
C THR A 230 -4.21 -8.33 13.95
N SER A 231 -5.01 -8.54 12.91
CA SER A 231 -6.47 -8.58 12.97
C SER A 231 -6.99 -9.98 13.23
N PRO A 232 -7.70 -10.26 14.35
CA PRO A 232 -8.30 -11.57 14.61
C PRO A 232 -9.24 -12.05 13.50
N ALA A 233 -9.95 -11.12 12.85
CA ALA A 233 -10.88 -11.45 11.77
C ALA A 233 -10.21 -11.92 10.47
N SER A 234 -8.87 -11.87 10.40
CA SER A 234 -8.06 -12.37 9.27
C SER A 234 -7.48 -13.77 9.54
N ALA A 235 -7.78 -14.36 10.68
CA ALA A 235 -7.27 -15.69 11.06
C ALA A 235 -7.61 -16.77 10.02
N GLY A 236 -6.60 -17.50 9.54
CA GLY A 236 -6.76 -18.59 8.59
C GLY A 236 -7.17 -18.17 7.17
N LEU A 237 -7.11 -16.87 6.84
CA LEU A 237 -7.39 -16.37 5.50
C LEU A 237 -6.13 -16.31 4.60
N PHE A 238 -4.94 -16.33 5.21
CA PHE A 238 -3.66 -16.35 4.50
C PHE A 238 -2.61 -17.15 5.27
N HIS A 239 -1.54 -17.52 4.61
CA HIS A 239 -0.52 -18.45 5.09
C HIS A 239 0.89 -17.85 5.06
N ARG A 240 1.08 -16.72 4.35
CA ARG A 240 2.33 -15.96 4.23
C ARG A 240 2.01 -14.49 4.00
N ALA A 241 2.95 -13.62 4.31
CA ALA A 241 2.78 -12.18 4.12
C ALA A 241 4.05 -11.55 3.53
N VAL A 242 3.87 -10.61 2.60
CA VAL A 242 4.95 -9.76 2.06
C VAL A 242 4.55 -8.29 2.27
N VAL A 243 5.39 -7.54 2.98
CA VAL A 243 5.15 -6.14 3.39
C VAL A 243 6.18 -5.26 2.68
N GLN A 244 5.74 -4.45 1.70
CA GLN A 244 6.62 -3.65 0.84
C GLN A 244 6.47 -2.16 1.13
N SER A 245 7.55 -1.50 1.57
CA SER A 245 7.58 -0.04 1.77
C SER A 245 6.46 0.51 2.66
N GLY A 246 6.19 -0.19 3.79
CA GLY A 246 5.17 0.19 4.77
C GLY A 246 5.06 -0.85 5.88
N SER A 247 5.60 -0.58 7.04
CA SER A 247 5.60 -1.48 8.19
C SER A 247 4.52 -1.11 9.22
N CYS A 248 4.32 -1.95 10.22
CA CYS A 248 3.46 -1.65 11.36
C CYS A 248 3.93 -0.41 12.16
N SER A 249 5.21 -0.08 12.04
CA SER A 249 5.87 1.04 12.72
C SER A 249 6.16 2.24 11.81
N THR A 250 5.80 2.19 10.54
CA THR A 250 5.97 3.32 9.61
C THR A 250 5.29 4.58 10.15
N SER A 251 6.00 5.69 10.16
CA SER A 251 5.44 7.00 10.50
C SER A 251 6.34 8.11 9.95
N LEU A 252 5.78 9.29 9.68
CA LEU A 252 6.55 10.47 9.29
C LEU A 252 6.55 11.50 10.42
N PRO A 253 7.72 12.08 10.75
CA PRO A 253 7.81 13.14 11.73
C PRO A 253 6.94 14.36 11.36
N PRO A 254 6.47 15.15 12.33
CA PRO A 254 5.71 16.35 12.03
C PRO A 254 6.57 17.33 11.23
N ARG A 255 5.96 18.08 10.33
CA ARG A 255 6.60 19.14 9.55
C ARG A 255 7.78 18.68 8.68
N SER A 256 7.93 17.36 8.49
CA SER A 256 9.03 16.77 7.73
C SER A 256 8.94 17.04 6.22
N LEU A 257 7.77 17.00 5.63
CA LEU A 257 7.54 17.28 4.20
C LEU A 257 7.14 18.75 3.99
N LEU A 258 6.18 19.25 4.76
CA LEU A 258 5.75 20.65 4.74
C LEU A 258 5.61 21.18 6.18
N PRO A 259 5.91 22.47 6.44
CA PRO A 259 5.84 23.07 7.79
C PRO A 259 4.44 22.97 8.44
N THR A 260 3.40 22.86 7.64
CA THR A 260 1.99 22.80 8.08
C THR A 260 1.51 21.38 8.36
N LEU A 261 2.25 20.35 7.92
CA LEU A 261 1.82 18.96 8.10
C LEU A 261 2.16 18.45 9.51
N GLY A 262 1.18 17.85 10.17
CA GLY A 262 1.37 17.10 11.41
C GLY A 262 2.17 15.82 11.20
N ALA A 263 2.44 15.10 12.30
CA ALA A 263 2.99 13.75 12.20
C ALA A 263 2.01 12.82 11.48
N TYR A 264 2.53 12.02 10.57
CA TYR A 264 1.75 10.96 9.93
C TYR A 264 1.97 9.65 10.70
N ASN A 265 0.89 9.13 11.29
CA ASN A 265 0.83 7.80 11.86
C ASN A 265 -0.32 7.06 11.18
N PRO A 266 -0.05 6.02 10.41
CA PRO A 266 -1.08 5.35 9.61
C PRO A 266 -2.13 4.61 10.45
N PHE A 267 -1.80 4.27 11.70
CA PHE A 267 -2.71 3.63 12.65
C PHE A 267 -3.09 4.61 13.76
N VAL A 268 -4.39 4.84 13.95
CA VAL A 268 -4.90 5.81 14.92
C VAL A 268 -5.94 5.19 15.85
N PRO A 269 -6.05 5.65 17.11
CA PRO A 269 -7.12 5.19 17.98
C PRO A 269 -8.50 5.49 17.37
N GLU A 270 -9.44 4.56 17.49
CA GLU A 270 -10.81 4.67 16.99
C GLU A 270 -11.49 5.99 17.40
N ARG A 271 -11.29 6.43 18.63
CA ARG A 271 -11.84 7.70 19.14
C ARG A 271 -11.47 8.92 18.29
N ARG A 272 -10.26 8.94 17.67
CA ARG A 272 -9.84 10.01 16.77
C ARG A 272 -10.68 9.99 15.49
N THR A 273 -10.81 8.84 14.87
CA THR A 273 -11.60 8.69 13.65
C THR A 273 -13.07 9.04 13.87
N VAL A 274 -13.63 8.69 15.05
CA VAL A 274 -14.99 9.07 15.44
C VAL A 274 -15.12 10.60 15.63
N ALA A 275 -14.12 11.23 16.25
CA ALA A 275 -14.11 12.69 16.39
C ALA A 275 -13.99 13.40 15.03
N ASP A 276 -13.18 12.86 14.11
CA ASP A 276 -13.09 13.35 12.73
C ASP A 276 -14.43 13.22 12.00
N GLY A 277 -15.15 12.10 12.21
CA GLY A 277 -16.46 11.85 11.63
C GLY A 277 -17.55 12.79 12.12
N LEU A 278 -17.57 13.11 13.42
CA LEU A 278 -18.48 14.12 13.96
C LEU A 278 -18.23 15.50 13.33
N ARG A 279 -16.94 15.91 13.21
CA ARG A 279 -16.58 17.17 12.54
C ARG A 279 -16.98 17.19 11.06
N ALA A 280 -16.79 16.07 10.37
CA ALA A 280 -17.22 15.94 8.98
C ALA A 280 -18.73 16.05 8.84
N ALA A 281 -19.51 15.39 9.70
CA ALA A 281 -20.98 15.48 9.73
C ALA A 281 -21.44 16.92 9.97
N ASP A 282 -20.87 17.62 10.95
CA ASP A 282 -21.16 19.02 11.24
C ASP A 282 -20.84 19.93 10.04
N GLY A 283 -19.65 19.76 9.45
CA GLY A 283 -19.20 20.55 8.29
C GLY A 283 -20.04 20.36 7.04
N LEU A 284 -20.66 19.19 6.89
CA LEU A 284 -21.57 18.84 5.79
C LEU A 284 -23.03 19.16 6.09
N GLY A 285 -23.34 19.79 7.24
CA GLY A 285 -24.69 20.13 7.63
C GLY A 285 -25.54 18.96 8.13
N CYS A 286 -24.92 17.80 8.40
CA CYS A 286 -25.56 16.57 8.85
C CYS A 286 -25.43 16.31 10.37
N GLY A 287 -24.85 17.25 11.14
CA GLY A 287 -24.62 17.05 12.58
C GLY A 287 -25.90 17.09 13.44
N ARG A 288 -27.03 17.55 12.93
CA ARG A 288 -28.30 17.67 13.66
C ARG A 288 -29.52 17.28 12.79
N PRO A 289 -30.55 16.69 13.40
CA PRO A 289 -30.69 16.26 14.80
C PRO A 289 -29.83 15.02 15.09
N ALA A 290 -29.52 14.80 16.36
CA ALA A 290 -28.80 13.60 16.79
C ALA A 290 -29.60 12.32 16.43
N GLY A 291 -28.90 11.29 15.94
CA GLY A 291 -29.52 10.03 15.50
C GLY A 291 -29.94 10.00 14.01
N ALA A 292 -29.75 11.11 13.25
CA ALA A 292 -30.09 11.20 11.83
C ALA A 292 -28.87 11.55 10.94
N ALA A 293 -27.68 11.63 11.52
CA ALA A 293 -26.49 12.06 10.79
C ALA A 293 -26.14 11.11 9.64
N LEU A 294 -26.22 9.79 9.84
CA LEU A 294 -25.91 8.82 8.80
C LEU A 294 -26.88 8.84 7.63
N ASP A 295 -28.16 9.05 7.88
CA ASP A 295 -29.16 9.12 6.80
C ASP A 295 -28.95 10.38 5.95
N CYS A 296 -28.66 11.51 6.60
CA CYS A 296 -28.27 12.76 5.91
C CYS A 296 -26.99 12.53 5.08
N LEU A 297 -25.92 12.01 5.67
CA LEU A 297 -24.64 11.75 4.98
C LEU A 297 -24.79 10.74 3.82
N ARG A 298 -25.64 9.72 3.96
CA ARG A 298 -25.92 8.73 2.91
C ARG A 298 -26.69 9.33 1.73
N ALA A 299 -27.47 10.38 1.95
CA ALA A 299 -28.19 11.08 0.90
C ALA A 299 -27.28 11.98 0.04
N LEU A 300 -26.07 12.30 0.52
CA LEU A 300 -25.12 13.12 -0.24
C LEU A 300 -24.52 12.33 -1.41
N ASP A 301 -24.27 13.07 -2.50
CA ASP A 301 -23.55 12.53 -3.65
C ASP A 301 -22.17 12.02 -3.26
N ALA A 302 -21.75 10.87 -3.81
CA ALA A 302 -20.48 10.26 -3.46
C ALA A 302 -19.27 11.12 -3.90
N HIS A 303 -19.34 11.74 -5.08
CA HIS A 303 -18.25 12.60 -5.54
C HIS A 303 -18.17 13.90 -4.72
N ALA A 304 -19.30 14.41 -4.22
CA ALA A 304 -19.30 15.56 -3.31
C ALA A 304 -18.64 15.24 -1.96
N LEU A 305 -18.67 13.99 -1.51
CA LEU A 305 -17.95 13.52 -0.31
C LEU A 305 -16.45 13.29 -0.56
N ALA A 306 -16.01 13.13 -1.80
CA ALA A 306 -14.61 12.84 -2.13
C ALA A 306 -13.79 14.13 -2.28
N THR A 307 -13.86 15.04 -1.32
CA THR A 307 -12.99 16.22 -1.29
C THR A 307 -11.58 15.84 -0.78
N PRO A 308 -10.51 16.59 -1.14
CA PRO A 308 -9.17 16.34 -0.63
C PRO A 308 -9.13 16.27 0.90
N GLU A 309 -9.84 17.16 1.58
CA GLU A 309 -9.88 17.25 3.04
C GLU A 309 -10.52 16.00 3.66
N LEU A 310 -11.66 15.54 3.12
CA LEU A 310 -12.36 14.37 3.63
C LEU A 310 -11.60 13.08 3.30
N MET A 311 -11.07 12.95 2.09
CA MET A 311 -10.28 11.77 1.71
C MET A 311 -9.02 11.67 2.57
N GLN A 312 -8.35 12.78 2.86
CA GLN A 312 -7.17 12.81 3.72
C GLN A 312 -7.51 12.56 5.20
N ALA A 313 -8.57 13.16 5.72
CA ALA A 313 -8.99 12.98 7.12
C ALA A 313 -9.28 11.51 7.45
N PHE A 314 -9.77 10.75 6.47
CA PHE A 314 -10.09 9.34 6.58
C PHE A 314 -9.12 8.42 5.83
N SER A 315 -7.83 8.77 5.76
CA SER A 315 -6.76 7.94 5.17
C SER A 315 -5.96 7.14 6.22
N LEU A 316 -6.41 7.14 7.47
CA LEU A 316 -5.73 6.48 8.60
C LEU A 316 -6.57 5.31 9.12
N VAL A 317 -5.90 4.19 9.40
CA VAL A 317 -6.56 2.94 9.81
C VAL A 317 -6.90 2.98 11.31
N PRO A 318 -8.17 2.91 11.70
CA PRO A 318 -8.57 2.94 13.10
C PRO A 318 -8.27 1.61 13.81
N TYR A 319 -7.70 1.71 15.01
CA TYR A 319 -7.55 0.57 15.94
C TYR A 319 -8.26 0.83 17.26
N GLY A 320 -8.45 -0.19 18.07
CA GLY A 320 -9.25 -0.17 19.31
C GLY A 320 -10.70 -0.60 19.08
N ASN A 321 -10.97 -1.21 17.93
CA ASN A 321 -12.29 -1.74 17.54
C ASN A 321 -12.26 -3.27 17.41
N GLY A 322 -13.42 -3.88 17.15
CA GLY A 322 -13.53 -5.35 17.05
C GLY A 322 -12.72 -5.98 15.91
N ARG A 323 -12.30 -5.21 14.90
CA ARG A 323 -11.53 -5.69 13.74
C ARG A 323 -10.04 -5.56 13.95
N LEU A 324 -9.59 -4.47 14.53
CA LEU A 324 -8.20 -4.19 14.87
C LEU A 324 -8.15 -3.76 16.36
N PRO A 325 -8.14 -4.72 17.30
CA PRO A 325 -8.31 -4.41 18.73
C PRO A 325 -7.16 -3.60 19.33
N GLN A 326 -5.97 -3.68 18.73
CA GLN A 326 -4.75 -3.06 19.23
C GLN A 326 -3.98 -2.39 18.12
N GLU A 327 -3.17 -1.39 18.45
CA GLU A 327 -2.18 -0.82 17.53
C GLU A 327 -1.28 -1.93 16.98
N PRO A 328 -1.15 -2.07 15.64
CA PRO A 328 -0.40 -3.16 15.02
C PRO A 328 1.05 -3.29 15.52
N ARG A 329 1.77 -2.18 15.67
CA ARG A 329 3.13 -2.17 16.21
C ARG A 329 3.19 -2.84 17.58
N ARG A 330 2.33 -2.44 18.51
CA ARG A 330 2.27 -3.03 19.87
C ARG A 330 1.86 -4.51 19.82
N ALA A 331 0.98 -4.87 18.91
CA ALA A 331 0.58 -6.26 18.73
C ALA A 331 1.78 -7.12 18.27
N LEU A 332 2.61 -6.62 17.34
CA LEU A 332 3.85 -7.32 16.94
C LEU A 332 4.84 -7.45 18.10
N GLU A 333 5.13 -6.35 18.81
CA GLU A 333 6.06 -6.33 19.95
C GLU A 333 5.65 -7.35 21.04
N GLN A 334 4.35 -7.53 21.27
CA GLN A 334 3.76 -8.45 22.23
C GLN A 334 3.57 -9.88 21.67
N GLY A 335 3.91 -10.12 20.42
CA GLY A 335 3.71 -11.40 19.78
C GLY A 335 2.24 -11.74 19.49
N ARG A 336 1.34 -10.78 19.44
CA ARG A 336 -0.10 -10.95 19.17
C ARG A 336 -0.40 -10.76 17.68
N PHE A 337 0.03 -11.69 16.87
CA PHE A 337 -0.18 -11.67 15.41
C PHE A 337 -0.28 -13.09 14.87
N HIS A 338 -0.75 -13.24 13.62
CA HIS A 338 -0.84 -14.52 12.93
C HIS A 338 0.55 -15.08 12.62
N ARG A 339 0.80 -16.31 13.06
CA ARG A 339 2.10 -17.00 12.95
C ARG A 339 2.34 -17.55 11.55
N VAL A 340 2.64 -16.67 10.61
CA VAL A 340 2.98 -17.00 9.23
C VAL A 340 4.37 -16.47 8.88
N PRO A 341 5.11 -17.09 7.94
CA PRO A 341 6.34 -16.52 7.42
C PRO A 341 6.12 -15.14 6.81
N VAL A 342 7.09 -14.23 6.98
CA VAL A 342 7.02 -12.84 6.51
C VAL A 342 8.27 -12.48 5.70
N VAL A 343 8.07 -11.87 4.54
CA VAL A 343 9.06 -11.04 3.84
C VAL A 343 8.66 -9.59 4.06
N GLN A 344 9.61 -8.73 4.37
CA GLN A 344 9.37 -7.29 4.44
C GLN A 344 10.57 -6.52 3.91
N GLY A 345 10.35 -5.32 3.43
CA GLY A 345 11.44 -4.49 2.95
C GLY A 345 11.01 -3.09 2.57
N THR A 346 12.02 -2.36 2.12
CA THR A 346 11.91 -0.96 1.71
C THR A 346 12.68 -0.74 0.42
N THR A 347 12.45 0.40 -0.21
CA THR A 347 13.36 0.95 -1.21
C THR A 347 14.48 1.73 -0.51
N ALA A 348 15.60 1.97 -1.20
CA ALA A 348 16.74 2.68 -0.62
C ALA A 348 16.46 4.18 -0.42
N ASP A 349 15.62 4.76 -1.26
CA ASP A 349 15.39 6.21 -1.35
C ASP A 349 13.93 6.59 -1.10
N GLU A 350 13.24 5.90 -0.19
CA GLU A 350 11.79 5.96 0.07
C GLU A 350 11.19 7.36 -0.03
N VAL A 351 11.79 8.35 0.62
CA VAL A 351 11.17 9.66 0.79
C VAL A 351 11.49 10.64 -0.35
N ARG A 352 12.38 10.28 -1.30
CA ARG A 352 12.70 11.19 -2.41
C ARG A 352 11.47 11.52 -3.26
N LEU A 353 10.59 10.56 -3.52
CA LEU A 353 9.33 10.78 -4.21
C LEU A 353 8.45 11.81 -3.49
N PHE A 354 8.23 11.64 -2.18
CA PHE A 354 7.37 12.52 -1.39
C PHE A 354 7.96 13.91 -1.21
N LEU A 355 9.26 13.98 -0.91
CA LEU A 355 9.95 15.26 -0.74
C LEU A 355 10.00 16.03 -2.07
N GLY A 356 10.26 15.33 -3.18
CA GLY A 356 10.32 15.93 -4.52
C GLY A 356 9.05 16.69 -4.89
N GLN A 357 7.88 16.18 -4.50
CA GLN A 357 6.60 16.84 -4.73
C GLN A 357 6.43 18.14 -3.93
N THR A 358 7.23 18.38 -2.90
CA THR A 358 7.13 19.54 -2.03
C THR A 358 8.24 20.58 -2.23
N LEU A 359 9.32 20.23 -2.95
CA LEU A 359 10.51 21.10 -3.09
C LEU A 359 10.21 22.42 -3.82
N ALA A 360 9.24 22.44 -4.73
CA ALA A 360 8.85 23.68 -5.41
C ALA A 360 8.32 24.77 -4.46
N VAL A 361 7.60 24.35 -3.41
CA VAL A 361 6.98 25.25 -2.42
C VAL A 361 7.77 25.33 -1.12
N ASN A 362 8.66 24.38 -0.86
CA ASN A 362 9.45 24.31 0.36
C ASN A 362 10.86 23.76 0.07
N PRO A 363 11.70 24.52 -0.63
CA PRO A 363 13.01 24.08 -1.10
C PRO A 363 14.01 23.86 0.03
N VAL A 364 14.99 22.96 -0.21
CA VAL A 364 16.12 22.67 0.68
C VAL A 364 17.41 22.86 -0.10
N ARG A 365 17.82 24.13 -0.29
CA ARG A 365 18.91 24.52 -1.21
C ARG A 365 20.29 24.54 -0.58
N ASP A 366 20.36 24.68 0.74
CA ASP A 366 21.62 24.83 1.47
C ASP A 366 21.57 24.13 2.83
N GLU A 367 22.70 24.11 3.53
CA GLU A 367 22.83 23.47 4.84
C GLU A 367 21.97 24.17 5.90
N ALA A 368 21.75 25.48 5.81
CA ALA A 368 20.92 26.22 6.76
C ALA A 368 19.45 25.76 6.64
N ALA A 369 18.93 25.66 5.42
CA ALA A 369 17.58 25.12 5.15
C ALA A 369 17.45 23.66 5.62
N TYR A 370 18.46 22.82 5.36
CA TYR A 370 18.50 21.44 5.85
C TYR A 370 18.41 21.37 7.38
N ARG A 371 19.25 22.13 8.10
CA ARG A 371 19.24 22.17 9.58
C ARG A 371 17.91 22.67 10.13
N ALA A 372 17.34 23.72 9.54
CA ALA A 372 16.03 24.25 9.92
C ALA A 372 14.93 23.20 9.77
N ARG A 373 14.96 22.38 8.69
CA ARG A 373 14.01 21.29 8.48
C ARG A 373 14.17 20.18 9.53
N LEU A 374 15.39 19.84 9.89
CA LEU A 374 15.64 18.87 10.97
C LEU A 374 15.11 19.37 12.31
N GLU A 375 15.33 20.65 12.63
CA GLU A 375 14.83 21.25 13.88
C GLU A 375 13.31 21.26 13.95
N LEU A 376 12.64 21.60 12.83
CA LEU A 376 11.18 21.55 12.73
C LEU A 376 10.62 20.15 12.95
N SER A 377 11.32 19.12 12.47
CA SER A 377 10.84 17.73 12.50
C SER A 377 11.17 17.01 13.79
N PHE A 378 12.35 17.27 14.35
CA PHE A 378 12.92 16.46 15.44
C PHE A 378 13.21 17.26 16.71
N GLY A 379 13.08 18.58 16.67
CA GLY A 379 13.50 19.50 17.73
C GLY A 379 15.02 19.70 17.77
N PRO A 380 15.52 20.80 18.39
CA PRO A 380 16.91 21.25 18.26
C PRO A 380 17.95 20.24 18.80
N ALA A 381 17.65 19.52 19.88
CA ALA A 381 18.60 18.57 20.48
C ALA A 381 18.81 17.33 19.58
N THR A 382 17.72 16.77 19.04
CA THR A 382 17.79 15.62 18.13
C THR A 382 18.33 16.03 16.77
N ALA A 383 17.93 17.19 16.26
CA ALA A 383 18.41 17.72 14.98
C ALA A 383 19.93 17.84 14.92
N ARG A 384 20.60 18.30 16.00
CA ARG A 384 22.07 18.33 16.06
C ARG A 384 22.70 16.95 15.94
N LYS A 385 22.15 15.92 16.60
CA LYS A 385 22.62 14.53 16.51
C LYS A 385 22.42 13.96 15.10
N VAL A 386 21.27 14.23 14.49
CA VAL A 386 20.95 13.84 13.14
C VAL A 386 21.88 14.50 12.14
N ALA A 387 22.06 15.82 12.20
CA ALA A 387 22.96 16.56 11.31
C ALA A 387 24.43 16.08 11.40
N ALA A 388 24.89 15.71 12.60
CA ALA A 388 26.22 15.12 12.77
C ALA A 388 26.36 13.72 12.13
N ARG A 389 25.27 12.95 12.06
CA ARG A 389 25.25 11.61 11.48
C ARG A 389 24.99 11.62 9.97
N TYR A 390 24.27 12.61 9.50
CA TYR A 390 23.95 12.85 8.09
C TYR A 390 24.50 14.23 7.65
N PRO A 391 25.82 14.43 7.61
CA PRO A 391 26.39 15.71 7.18
C PRO A 391 26.09 15.94 5.70
N VAL A 392 25.69 17.17 5.33
CA VAL A 392 25.35 17.51 3.95
C VAL A 392 26.49 17.19 2.98
N SER A 393 27.73 17.31 3.41
CA SER A 393 28.92 17.01 2.61
C SER A 393 29.04 15.53 2.17
N ALA A 394 28.28 14.62 2.78
CA ALA A 394 28.25 13.20 2.38
C ALA A 394 27.20 12.91 1.29
N TYR A 395 26.44 13.91 0.86
CA TYR A 395 25.35 13.76 -0.09
C TYR A 395 25.50 14.71 -1.26
N ALA A 396 24.91 14.38 -2.41
CA ALA A 396 24.98 15.20 -3.62
C ALA A 396 24.35 16.60 -3.41
N THR A 397 23.26 16.66 -2.63
CA THR A 397 22.56 17.92 -2.31
C THR A 397 21.99 17.88 -0.90
N PRO A 398 21.68 19.06 -0.30
CA PRO A 398 20.98 19.12 0.99
C PRO A 398 19.59 18.44 0.97
N ALA A 399 18.90 18.46 -0.17
CA ALA A 399 17.62 17.77 -0.35
C ALA A 399 17.79 16.25 -0.30
N VAL A 400 18.84 15.69 -0.91
CA VAL A 400 19.19 14.26 -0.83
C VAL A 400 19.53 13.87 0.60
N ALA A 401 20.28 14.69 1.33
CA ALA A 401 20.58 14.44 2.74
C ALA A 401 19.30 14.38 3.59
N LEU A 402 18.38 15.33 3.40
CA LEU A 402 17.09 15.32 4.12
C LEU A 402 16.24 14.12 3.75
N ALA A 403 16.18 13.74 2.47
CA ALA A 403 15.44 12.56 2.03
C ALA A 403 15.98 11.27 2.65
N ALA A 404 17.33 11.12 2.77
CA ALA A 404 17.96 9.98 3.44
C ALA A 404 17.56 9.92 4.92
N VAL A 405 17.67 11.05 5.66
CA VAL A 405 17.21 11.14 7.05
C VAL A 405 15.77 10.66 7.21
N LEU A 406 14.87 11.16 6.37
CA LEU A 406 13.45 10.85 6.45
C LEU A 406 13.15 9.41 6.02
N SER A 407 13.86 8.87 5.03
CA SER A 407 13.72 7.46 4.61
C SER A 407 14.09 6.52 5.76
N ASP A 408 15.20 6.80 6.44
CA ASP A 408 15.69 5.97 7.54
C ASP A 408 14.77 6.06 8.76
N ALA A 409 14.39 7.27 9.14
CA ALA A 409 13.51 7.50 10.29
C ALA A 409 12.10 6.91 10.11
N SER A 410 11.58 6.93 8.87
CA SER A 410 10.17 6.67 8.63
C SER A 410 9.87 5.28 8.07
N PHE A 411 10.80 4.71 7.31
CA PHE A 411 10.59 3.43 6.60
C PHE A 411 11.63 2.38 6.98
N THR A 412 12.90 2.59 6.71
CA THR A 412 13.92 1.55 6.82
C THR A 412 14.09 1.05 8.25
N CYS A 413 14.35 1.95 9.20
CA CYS A 413 14.60 1.55 10.58
C CYS A 413 13.35 1.03 11.31
N PRO A 414 12.14 1.60 11.10
CA PRO A 414 10.89 0.99 11.56
C PRO A 414 10.68 -0.42 11.02
N THR A 415 10.93 -0.65 9.71
CA THR A 415 10.78 -1.97 9.09
C THR A 415 11.76 -2.98 9.69
N LEU A 416 13.02 -2.61 9.91
CA LEU A 416 13.99 -3.49 10.57
C LEU A 416 13.61 -3.82 12.02
N ARG A 417 13.04 -2.86 12.76
CA ARG A 417 12.52 -3.09 14.11
C ARG A 417 11.38 -4.12 14.09
N ASP A 418 10.40 -3.94 13.22
CA ASP A 418 9.29 -4.87 13.07
C ASP A 418 9.78 -6.26 12.66
N GLY A 419 10.79 -6.33 11.77
CA GLY A 419 11.42 -7.58 11.39
C GLY A 419 12.07 -8.33 12.54
N ARG A 420 12.77 -7.61 13.41
CA ARG A 420 13.34 -8.21 14.64
C ARG A 420 12.25 -8.71 15.59
N ALA A 421 11.13 -7.98 15.69
CA ALA A 421 10.00 -8.40 16.51
C ALA A 421 9.32 -9.67 15.96
N LEU A 422 9.08 -9.73 14.65
CA LEU A 422 8.52 -10.88 13.94
C LEU A 422 9.43 -12.11 14.03
N ALA A 423 10.74 -11.92 13.84
CA ALA A 423 11.74 -12.99 13.80
C ALA A 423 11.86 -13.79 15.11
N ARG A 424 11.39 -13.23 16.22
CA ARG A 424 11.28 -13.97 17.51
C ARG A 424 10.30 -15.14 17.42
N TYR A 425 9.40 -15.12 16.45
CA TYR A 425 8.26 -16.01 16.41
C TYR A 425 8.08 -16.76 15.09
N VAL A 426 8.45 -16.15 13.97
CA VAL A 426 8.22 -16.69 12.62
C VAL A 426 9.43 -16.49 11.71
N PRO A 427 9.60 -17.32 10.67
CA PRO A 427 10.58 -17.07 9.63
C PRO A 427 10.36 -15.68 9.02
N THR A 428 11.39 -14.81 9.11
CA THR A 428 11.31 -13.43 8.65
C THR A 428 12.53 -13.12 7.78
N TYR A 429 12.30 -12.45 6.65
CA TYR A 429 13.30 -12.09 5.66
C TYR A 429 13.19 -10.60 5.35
N GLY A 430 14.34 -9.93 5.21
CA GLY A 430 14.39 -8.49 4.91
C GLY A 430 15.00 -8.22 3.54
N TYR A 431 14.46 -7.26 2.78
CA TYR A 431 15.08 -6.76 1.55
C TYR A 431 15.18 -5.23 1.55
N ARG A 432 16.07 -4.74 0.67
CA ARG A 432 16.12 -3.35 0.25
C ARG A 432 16.25 -3.30 -1.27
N PHE A 433 15.28 -2.71 -1.95
CA PHE A 433 15.37 -2.43 -3.36
C PHE A 433 16.31 -1.24 -3.59
N SER A 434 17.33 -1.42 -4.42
CA SER A 434 18.48 -0.50 -4.52
C SER A 434 18.89 -0.20 -5.97
N ASP A 435 17.96 -0.26 -6.93
CA ASP A 435 18.22 0.21 -8.29
C ASP A 435 18.09 1.74 -8.34
N ALA A 436 19.22 2.43 -8.37
CA ALA A 436 19.25 3.89 -8.44
C ALA A 436 18.75 4.45 -9.79
N ASP A 437 18.73 3.62 -10.82
CA ASP A 437 18.25 3.95 -12.16
C ASP A 437 16.88 3.31 -12.47
N ALA A 438 16.10 3.01 -11.41
CA ALA A 438 14.77 2.44 -11.55
C ALA A 438 13.87 3.35 -12.41
N PRO A 439 13.09 2.79 -13.36
CA PRO A 439 12.30 3.60 -14.27
C PRO A 439 11.23 4.40 -13.53
N ASN A 440 11.15 5.69 -13.83
CA ASN A 440 10.11 6.58 -13.33
C ASN A 440 8.77 6.26 -14.02
N PHE A 441 8.12 5.21 -13.58
CA PHE A 441 6.86 4.71 -14.17
C PHE A 441 5.65 5.62 -13.86
N LEU A 442 5.79 6.55 -12.93
CA LEU A 442 4.76 7.53 -12.60
C LEU A 442 4.76 8.73 -13.55
N GLY A 443 5.82 8.91 -14.35
CA GLY A 443 5.95 10.04 -15.27
C GLY A 443 6.05 11.40 -14.57
N LEU A 444 6.42 11.43 -13.31
CA LEU A 444 6.58 12.67 -12.55
C LEU A 444 7.88 13.38 -12.95
N PRO A 445 7.89 14.73 -13.00
CA PRO A 445 9.12 15.48 -13.21
C PRO A 445 10.07 15.30 -12.02
N GLU A 446 11.30 14.94 -12.30
CA GLU A 446 12.34 14.83 -11.27
C GLU A 446 12.91 16.22 -10.96
N PRO A 447 12.91 16.62 -9.66
CA PRO A 447 13.62 17.86 -9.29
C PRO A 447 15.13 17.70 -9.54
N PRO A 448 15.81 18.72 -10.14
CA PRO A 448 17.25 18.62 -10.43
C PRO A 448 18.10 18.35 -9.18
N ASP A 449 17.67 18.87 -8.01
CA ASP A 449 18.38 18.71 -6.75
C ASP A 449 18.01 17.42 -5.99
N LEU A 450 17.09 16.61 -6.53
CA LEU A 450 16.60 15.39 -5.88
C LEU A 450 16.17 14.35 -6.92
N PRO A 451 17.11 13.67 -7.59
CA PRO A 451 16.80 12.51 -8.42
C PRO A 451 16.05 11.45 -7.63
N PHE A 452 15.03 10.83 -8.23
CA PHE A 452 14.19 9.86 -7.50
C PHE A 452 14.96 8.62 -7.08
N GLY A 453 15.86 8.10 -7.89
CA GLY A 453 16.61 6.90 -7.55
C GLY A 453 15.69 5.71 -7.29
N ALA A 454 16.01 4.92 -6.28
CA ALA A 454 15.16 3.82 -5.78
C ALA A 454 14.08 4.37 -4.85
N SER A 455 13.17 5.22 -5.35
CA SER A 455 12.10 5.85 -4.57
C SER A 455 10.97 4.88 -4.22
N HIS A 456 10.08 5.35 -3.34
CA HIS A 456 8.87 4.63 -2.91
C HIS A 456 8.06 4.09 -4.09
N GLY A 457 7.81 2.79 -4.12
CA GLY A 457 7.05 2.10 -5.17
C GLY A 457 7.84 1.78 -6.44
N PHE A 458 9.11 2.20 -6.57
CA PHE A 458 9.90 2.01 -7.80
C PHE A 458 10.35 0.56 -8.01
N GLU A 459 10.17 -0.33 -7.06
CA GLU A 459 10.30 -1.78 -7.24
C GLU A 459 9.11 -2.44 -7.95
N LEU A 460 7.96 -1.76 -8.03
CA LEU A 460 6.72 -2.33 -8.59
C LEU A 460 6.85 -2.74 -10.06
N PRO A 461 7.53 -2.03 -10.96
CA PRO A 461 7.78 -2.48 -12.32
C PRO A 461 8.53 -3.82 -12.43
N TYR A 462 9.27 -4.22 -11.38
CA TYR A 462 10.02 -5.49 -11.34
C TYR A 462 9.14 -6.70 -10.98
N LEU A 463 7.95 -6.46 -10.45
CA LEU A 463 6.95 -7.50 -10.13
C LEU A 463 5.76 -7.46 -11.11
N PHE A 464 5.35 -6.25 -11.49
CA PHE A 464 4.21 -6.03 -12.38
C PHE A 464 4.68 -5.41 -13.71
N THR A 465 3.96 -5.72 -14.79
CA THR A 465 4.29 -5.16 -16.11
C THR A 465 3.70 -3.74 -16.22
N LEU A 466 4.35 -2.77 -15.55
CA LEU A 466 3.94 -1.36 -15.55
C LEU A 466 4.62 -0.58 -16.68
N VAL A 467 5.92 -0.80 -16.85
CA VAL A 467 6.75 -0.25 -17.93
C VAL A 467 7.71 -1.31 -18.44
N PRO A 468 8.24 -1.19 -19.66
CA PRO A 468 9.28 -2.07 -20.17
C PRO A 468 10.57 -1.97 -19.33
N LEU A 469 11.14 -3.12 -18.98
CA LEU A 469 12.47 -3.23 -18.39
C LEU A 469 13.43 -3.85 -19.41
N ALA A 470 14.68 -3.44 -19.41
CA ALA A 470 15.71 -3.93 -20.33
C ALA A 470 16.98 -4.35 -19.60
N GLY A 471 17.82 -5.17 -20.25
CA GLY A 471 19.13 -5.56 -19.74
C GLY A 471 19.12 -6.04 -18.29
N PRO A 472 20.06 -5.53 -17.45
CA PRO A 472 20.21 -5.97 -16.06
C PRO A 472 18.97 -5.77 -15.18
N GLN A 473 18.12 -4.78 -15.50
CA GLN A 473 16.86 -4.57 -14.76
C GLN A 473 15.85 -5.69 -15.01
N ARG A 474 15.79 -6.22 -16.23
CA ARG A 474 14.94 -7.39 -16.53
C ARG A 474 15.42 -8.62 -15.78
N GLU A 475 16.74 -8.84 -15.73
CA GLU A 475 17.31 -9.94 -14.96
C GLU A 475 16.98 -9.82 -13.47
N LEU A 476 17.08 -8.60 -12.91
CA LEU A 476 16.66 -8.35 -11.54
C LEU A 476 15.17 -8.66 -11.33
N ALA A 477 14.30 -8.24 -12.26
CA ALA A 477 12.87 -8.54 -12.20
C ALA A 477 12.57 -10.04 -12.22
N ASP A 478 13.33 -10.81 -13.00
CA ASP A 478 13.21 -12.28 -13.04
C ASP A 478 13.66 -12.90 -11.71
N ARG A 479 14.75 -12.41 -11.09
CA ARG A 479 15.20 -12.86 -9.77
C ARG A 479 14.19 -12.49 -8.68
N MET A 480 13.67 -11.24 -8.68
CA MET A 480 12.65 -10.81 -7.72
C MET A 480 11.37 -11.64 -7.86
N THR A 481 10.87 -11.85 -9.08
CA THR A 481 9.75 -12.76 -9.34
C THR A 481 10.02 -14.15 -8.76
N GLY A 482 11.21 -14.71 -8.99
CA GLY A 482 11.63 -16.00 -8.44
C GLY A 482 11.56 -16.04 -6.92
N TYR A 483 12.10 -15.05 -6.24
CA TYR A 483 12.10 -14.97 -4.78
C TYR A 483 10.67 -14.87 -4.22
N TRP A 484 9.83 -13.95 -4.73
CA TRP A 484 8.46 -13.74 -4.26
C TRP A 484 7.58 -14.98 -4.44
N THR A 485 7.69 -15.62 -5.59
CA THR A 485 6.84 -16.78 -5.91
C THR A 485 7.32 -18.07 -5.25
N ALA A 486 8.63 -18.26 -5.05
CA ALA A 486 9.14 -19.36 -4.23
C ALA A 486 8.72 -19.18 -2.76
N PHE A 487 8.78 -17.96 -2.24
CA PHE A 487 8.25 -17.66 -0.91
C PHE A 487 6.74 -17.95 -0.83
N ALA A 488 5.96 -17.54 -1.82
CA ALA A 488 4.54 -17.84 -1.88
C ALA A 488 4.24 -19.35 -1.92
N ARG A 489 5.12 -20.15 -2.49
CA ARG A 489 5.01 -21.61 -2.58
C ARG A 489 5.43 -22.33 -1.30
N THR A 490 6.57 -21.93 -0.71
CA THR A 490 7.26 -22.72 0.32
C THR A 490 7.45 -22.00 1.64
N GLY A 491 7.30 -20.67 1.69
CA GLY A 491 7.69 -19.83 2.82
C GLY A 491 9.20 -19.52 2.85
N LEU A 492 9.96 -19.94 1.82
CA LEU A 492 11.39 -19.70 1.67
C LEU A 492 11.63 -18.90 0.38
N PRO A 493 12.17 -17.66 0.44
CA PRO A 493 12.46 -16.89 -0.76
C PRO A 493 13.74 -17.42 -1.42
N ARG A 494 13.60 -18.10 -2.55
CA ARG A 494 14.69 -18.66 -3.35
C ARG A 494 14.48 -18.37 -4.82
N ALA A 495 15.53 -18.03 -5.56
CA ALA A 495 15.48 -17.89 -7.00
C ALA A 495 16.66 -18.66 -7.63
N PRO A 496 16.44 -19.44 -8.70
CA PRO A 496 17.49 -20.20 -9.35
C PRO A 496 18.64 -19.28 -9.79
N GLY A 497 19.88 -19.65 -9.43
CA GLY A 497 21.08 -18.90 -9.78
C GLY A 497 21.19 -17.51 -9.15
N ALA A 498 20.38 -17.20 -8.14
CA ALA A 498 20.50 -16.00 -7.35
C ALA A 498 21.07 -16.31 -5.95
N PRO A 499 21.65 -15.32 -5.24
CA PRO A 499 22.17 -15.49 -3.88
C PRO A 499 21.11 -16.03 -2.91
N GLU A 500 21.53 -16.73 -1.88
CA GLU A 500 20.68 -17.13 -0.79
C GLU A 500 20.15 -15.88 -0.05
N TRP A 501 18.87 -15.89 0.30
CA TRP A 501 18.27 -14.83 1.08
C TRP A 501 18.33 -15.19 2.56
N PRO A 502 19.18 -14.52 3.37
CA PRO A 502 19.36 -14.87 4.76
C PRO A 502 18.12 -14.52 5.60
N ARG A 503 17.83 -15.39 6.55
CA ARG A 503 16.75 -15.19 7.52
C ARG A 503 17.23 -14.29 8.67
N PHE A 504 16.37 -13.46 9.20
CA PHE A 504 16.58 -12.78 10.48
C PHE A 504 16.70 -13.79 11.61
N GLY A 505 17.67 -13.63 12.50
CA GLY A 505 17.86 -14.52 13.65
C GLY A 505 19.14 -14.24 14.42
N GLY A 506 19.27 -14.81 15.64
CA GLY A 506 20.48 -14.69 16.44
C GLY A 506 20.91 -13.27 16.80
N GLY A 507 19.98 -12.31 16.85
CA GLY A 507 20.28 -10.90 17.08
C GLY A 507 20.66 -10.11 15.81
N SER A 508 20.91 -10.78 14.68
CA SER A 508 21.18 -10.14 13.39
C SER A 508 19.91 -9.97 12.55
N ALA A 509 19.92 -8.94 11.72
CA ALA A 509 18.83 -8.64 10.78
C ALA A 509 19.45 -8.40 9.37
N PRO A 510 20.02 -9.46 8.75
CA PRO A 510 20.63 -9.32 7.44
C PRO A 510 19.58 -9.01 6.39
N VAL A 511 19.86 -8.05 5.53
CA VAL A 511 18.96 -7.57 4.47
C VAL A 511 19.55 -7.96 3.12
N LEU A 512 18.72 -8.47 2.22
CA LEU A 512 19.11 -8.70 0.84
C LEU A 512 18.91 -7.39 0.04
N SER A 513 20.01 -6.77 -0.38
CA SER A 513 19.97 -5.68 -1.35
C SER A 513 19.63 -6.23 -2.73
N LEU A 514 18.71 -5.60 -3.42
CA LEU A 514 18.21 -5.97 -4.74
C LEU A 514 18.53 -4.84 -5.72
N ALA A 515 19.64 -4.96 -6.41
CA ALA A 515 20.08 -4.04 -7.45
C ALA A 515 20.45 -4.81 -8.73
N PRO A 516 20.39 -4.18 -9.92
CA PRO A 516 20.77 -4.81 -11.16
C PRO A 516 22.28 -5.04 -11.28
N GLY A 517 22.67 -5.87 -12.23
CA GLY A 517 24.07 -6.15 -12.56
C GLY A 517 24.75 -7.18 -11.66
N ALA A 518 25.99 -7.52 -12.02
CA ALA A 518 26.77 -8.50 -11.30
C ALA A 518 27.09 -8.04 -9.86
N GLY A 519 26.77 -8.86 -8.85
CA GLY A 519 26.93 -8.51 -7.44
C GLY A 519 25.90 -7.52 -6.90
N GLY A 520 24.92 -7.11 -7.71
CA GLY A 520 23.83 -6.21 -7.28
C GLY A 520 22.93 -6.84 -6.23
N ILE A 521 22.69 -8.16 -6.31
CA ILE A 521 22.00 -8.90 -5.26
C ILE A 521 23.02 -9.40 -4.25
N ARG A 522 23.00 -8.84 -3.04
CA ARG A 522 23.93 -9.21 -1.96
C ARG A 522 23.36 -8.93 -0.58
N THR A 523 23.85 -9.61 0.42
CA THR A 523 23.52 -9.31 1.82
C THR A 523 24.23 -8.03 2.27
N VAL A 524 23.50 -7.16 2.97
CA VAL A 524 23.98 -5.90 3.53
C VAL A 524 23.55 -5.76 5.00
N ASP A 525 24.30 -4.97 5.76
CA ASP A 525 23.86 -4.50 7.07
C ASP A 525 23.11 -3.16 6.91
N ALA A 526 21.84 -3.26 6.50
CA ALA A 526 21.00 -2.07 6.35
C ALA A 526 20.85 -1.29 7.66
N GLY A 527 20.94 -1.95 8.82
CA GLY A 527 20.88 -1.27 10.11
C GLY A 527 22.05 -0.30 10.33
N ALA A 528 23.26 -0.71 9.94
CA ALA A 528 24.47 0.13 10.00
C ALA A 528 24.44 1.22 8.91
N GLU A 529 24.15 0.84 7.65
CA GLU A 529 24.12 1.75 6.50
C GLU A 529 23.08 2.89 6.68
N HIS A 530 21.92 2.60 7.28
CA HIS A 530 20.82 3.52 7.54
C HIS A 530 20.82 4.08 8.98
N HIS A 531 21.91 3.96 9.71
CA HIS A 531 22.10 4.51 11.05
C HIS A 531 21.00 4.20 12.06
N CYS A 532 20.41 2.99 11.99
CA CYS A 532 19.21 2.65 12.76
C CYS A 532 19.42 2.68 14.28
N ALA A 533 20.66 2.55 14.79
CA ALA A 533 20.94 2.74 16.20
C ALA A 533 20.57 4.16 16.72
N LEU A 534 20.68 5.18 15.87
CA LEU A 534 20.22 6.54 16.20
C LEU A 534 18.69 6.56 16.32
N TRP A 535 18.00 5.97 15.37
CA TRP A 535 16.55 5.98 15.26
C TRP A 535 15.87 5.10 16.29
N ASP A 536 16.49 4.02 16.73
CA ASP A 536 15.99 3.15 17.81
C ASP A 536 15.90 3.90 19.15
N THR A 537 16.74 4.94 19.36
CA THR A 537 16.70 5.79 20.56
C THR A 537 15.74 6.97 20.45
N TRP A 538 15.42 7.41 19.23
CA TRP A 538 14.55 8.57 18.98
C TRP A 538 13.06 8.22 18.99
N TRP A 539 12.70 7.02 18.60
CA TRP A 539 11.29 6.62 18.53
C TRP A 539 10.60 6.85 19.87
N PRO A 540 9.54 7.67 19.90
CA PRO A 540 8.84 7.88 21.15
C PRO A 540 8.30 6.55 21.67
N SER A 541 8.72 6.19 22.89
CA SER A 541 8.03 5.16 23.67
C SER A 541 6.53 5.49 23.73
N PRO A 542 5.65 4.50 23.77
CA PRO A 542 4.19 4.70 23.77
C PRO A 542 3.63 5.58 24.89
N ALA A 543 4.46 6.03 25.82
CA ALA A 543 4.07 6.82 26.98
C ALA A 543 3.79 8.33 26.71
N GLY A 544 4.05 8.83 25.49
CA GLY A 544 3.93 10.26 25.15
C GLY A 544 2.66 10.69 24.43
N ALA A 545 1.71 9.82 24.17
CA ALA A 545 0.39 10.17 23.61
C ALA A 545 -0.62 10.38 24.76
N ARG A 546 -0.40 11.48 25.53
CA ARG A 546 -1.44 12.03 26.43
C ARG A 546 -2.31 13.01 25.69
#